data_f93afefc0663236b087d5d5ffba398ad
#
_entry.id   f93afefc0663236b087d5d5ffba398ad
#
_cell.length_a   1.000
_cell.length_b   1.000
_cell.length_c   1.000
_cell.angle_alpha   90.00
_cell.angle_beta   90.00
_cell.angle_gamma   90.00
#
_symmetry.space_group_name_H-M   'P 1'
#
loop_
_entity.id
_entity.type
_entity.pdbx_description
1 polymer ?
#
loop_
_entity_poly.entity_id
_entity_poly.type
_entity_poly.pdbx_seq_one_letter_code
_entity_poly.pdbx_strand_id
1 'polypeptide(L)'
;DIINGCILIDNAMNPIQESIPRSNDKMIQKWMKMAIKIIISRGITNIHDAWQTSDMIKNINFLINKNEFPIRCYGMLASHDHQLISDYFDSGHYNSTYYTIRSVKAFIDGALGSRGAALFEPYNDDKHNCGLILISHEEFNELANNCKKAGFQLCTHAIGDKGNSMVI
;
A
#
# COMPACT_ATOMS: atom_id res chain seq x y z
N ASP A 1 14.33 -20.27 -4.75
CA ASP A 1 14.37 -21.48 -5.59
C ASP A 1 13.56 -21.22 -6.85
N ILE A 2 14.27 -21.19 -8.01
CA ILE A 2 13.63 -21.05 -9.32
C ILE A 2 12.98 -22.38 -9.67
N ILE A 3 11.68 -22.43 -9.59
CA ILE A 3 10.91 -23.62 -9.94
C ILE A 3 10.34 -23.45 -11.36
N ASN A 4 10.45 -24.47 -12.14
CA ASN A 4 10.00 -24.56 -13.53
C ASN A 4 8.57 -24.03 -13.73
N GLY A 5 8.41 -23.00 -14.58
CA GLY A 5 7.12 -22.38 -14.87
C GLY A 5 6.65 -21.38 -13.83
N CYS A 6 7.53 -20.54 -13.37
CA CYS A 6 7.48 -19.75 -12.14
C CYS A 6 6.30 -18.79 -12.02
N ILE A 7 5.46 -19.04 -11.02
CA ILE A 7 4.68 -18.01 -10.36
C ILE A 7 5.51 -17.53 -9.16
N LEU A 8 5.81 -16.24 -9.11
CA LEU A 8 6.45 -15.61 -7.95
C LEU A 8 5.35 -15.01 -7.07
N ILE A 9 5.44 -15.25 -5.76
CA ILE A 9 4.43 -14.83 -4.78
C ILE A 9 5.13 -14.00 -3.70
N ASP A 10 4.49 -12.90 -3.30
CA ASP A 10 4.91 -12.01 -2.21
C ASP A 10 6.39 -11.56 -2.36
N ASN A 11 7.22 -11.74 -1.35
CA ASN A 11 8.62 -11.29 -1.35
C ASN A 11 9.49 -11.92 -2.46
N ALA A 12 9.08 -13.06 -3.05
CA ALA A 12 9.77 -13.64 -4.18
C ALA A 12 9.70 -12.76 -5.46
N MET A 13 8.77 -11.81 -5.52
CA MET A 13 8.64 -10.86 -6.62
C MET A 13 9.69 -9.72 -6.56
N ASN A 14 10.27 -9.44 -5.39
CA ASN A 14 11.13 -8.28 -5.17
C ASN A 14 12.29 -8.19 -6.17
N PRO A 15 13.08 -9.23 -6.48
CA PRO A 15 14.18 -9.13 -7.42
C PRO A 15 13.73 -8.74 -8.84
N ILE A 16 12.52 -9.17 -9.23
CA ILE A 16 11.96 -8.78 -10.53
C ILE A 16 11.48 -7.33 -10.50
N GLN A 17 10.78 -6.92 -9.43
CA GLN A 17 10.32 -5.55 -9.27
C GLN A 17 11.47 -4.54 -9.26
N GLU A 18 12.57 -4.85 -8.60
CA GLU A 18 13.78 -4.04 -8.56
C GLU A 18 14.45 -3.90 -9.93
N SER A 19 14.30 -4.90 -10.82
CA SER A 19 14.84 -4.88 -12.18
C SER A 19 13.99 -4.09 -13.17
N ILE A 20 12.72 -3.76 -12.82
CA ILE A 20 11.83 -2.98 -13.68
C ILE A 20 12.29 -1.51 -13.69
N PRO A 21 12.52 -0.90 -14.88
CA PRO A 21 12.88 0.51 -14.95
C PRO A 21 11.84 1.41 -14.27
N ARG A 22 12.29 2.33 -13.44
CA ARG A 22 11.39 3.29 -12.79
C ARG A 22 10.69 4.16 -13.83
N SER A 23 9.38 4.31 -13.65
CA SER A 23 8.58 5.19 -14.50
C SER A 23 8.93 6.65 -14.22
N ASN A 24 9.05 7.45 -15.28
CA ASN A 24 9.24 8.87 -15.12
C ASN A 24 7.90 9.60 -14.83
N ASP A 25 7.99 10.83 -14.32
CA ASP A 25 6.82 11.63 -13.95
C ASP A 25 5.78 11.75 -15.07
N LYS A 26 6.20 11.91 -16.33
CA LYS A 26 5.28 12.03 -17.48
C LYS A 26 4.46 10.76 -17.69
N MET A 27 5.07 9.60 -17.49
CA MET A 27 4.38 8.31 -17.60
C MET A 27 3.39 8.12 -16.46
N ILE A 28 3.81 8.41 -15.21
CA ILE A 28 2.94 8.35 -14.02
C ILE A 28 1.74 9.26 -14.21
N GLN A 29 1.93 10.52 -14.59
CA GLN A 29 0.85 11.47 -14.85
C GLN A 29 -0.09 11.02 -15.96
N LYS A 30 0.44 10.43 -17.04
CA LYS A 30 -0.37 9.86 -18.11
C LYS A 30 -1.28 8.75 -17.59
N TRP A 31 -0.75 7.81 -16.82
CA TRP A 31 -1.52 6.69 -16.27
C TRP A 31 -2.56 7.16 -15.25
N MET A 32 -2.22 8.11 -14.38
CA MET A 32 -3.18 8.71 -13.45
C MET A 32 -4.35 9.36 -14.21
N LYS A 33 -4.08 10.13 -15.26
CA LYS A 33 -5.15 10.75 -16.07
C LYS A 33 -6.02 9.71 -16.79
N MET A 34 -5.44 8.59 -17.24
CA MET A 34 -6.21 7.49 -17.83
C MET A 34 -7.10 6.82 -16.78
N ALA A 35 -6.56 6.52 -15.59
CA ALA A 35 -7.32 5.96 -14.48
C ALA A 35 -8.47 6.89 -14.04
N ILE A 36 -8.20 8.19 -13.89
CA ILE A 36 -9.20 9.20 -13.53
C ILE A 36 -10.36 9.22 -14.54
N LYS A 37 -10.10 9.14 -15.84
CA LYS A 37 -11.16 9.07 -16.86
C LYS A 37 -12.07 7.86 -16.67
N ILE A 38 -11.50 6.69 -16.36
CA ILE A 38 -12.26 5.47 -16.10
C ILE A 38 -13.09 5.63 -14.81
N ILE A 39 -12.49 6.14 -13.75
CA ILE A 39 -13.15 6.38 -12.45
C ILE A 39 -14.38 7.29 -12.64
N ILE A 40 -14.21 8.43 -13.30
CA ILE A 40 -15.29 9.40 -13.55
C ILE A 40 -16.37 8.80 -14.46
N SER A 41 -16.00 8.04 -15.48
CA SER A 41 -16.99 7.40 -16.38
C SER A 41 -17.91 6.42 -15.67
N ARG A 42 -17.54 5.98 -14.46
CA ARG A 42 -18.34 5.13 -13.58
C ARG A 42 -19.10 5.92 -12.50
N GLY A 43 -19.06 7.26 -12.54
CA GLY A 43 -19.71 8.11 -11.55
C GLY A 43 -19.00 8.18 -10.20
N ILE A 44 -17.77 7.66 -10.10
CA ILE A 44 -16.98 7.67 -8.87
C ILE A 44 -16.29 9.02 -8.73
N THR A 45 -16.51 9.71 -7.61
CA THR A 45 -15.97 11.04 -7.32
C THR A 45 -14.94 11.06 -6.19
N ASN A 46 -14.83 9.94 -5.46
CA ASN A 46 -13.92 9.75 -4.33
C ASN A 46 -13.23 8.41 -4.44
N ILE A 47 -11.93 8.38 -4.14
CA ILE A 47 -11.15 7.14 -4.04
C ILE A 47 -10.34 7.12 -2.76
N HIS A 48 -10.06 5.91 -2.26
CA HIS A 48 -9.02 5.65 -1.29
C HIS A 48 -7.87 4.94 -2.01
N ASP A 49 -6.68 5.53 -1.99
CA ASP A 49 -5.47 4.94 -2.57
C ASP A 49 -4.58 4.42 -1.46
N ALA A 50 -4.53 3.11 -1.34
CA ALA A 50 -3.98 2.41 -0.19
C ALA A 50 -2.47 2.09 -0.30
N TRP A 51 -1.71 2.78 -1.15
CA TRP A 51 -0.25 2.60 -1.24
C TRP A 51 0.42 3.80 -1.92
N GLN A 52 0.51 4.91 -1.19
CA GLN A 52 1.09 6.15 -1.72
C GLN A 52 2.59 6.22 -1.43
N THR A 53 3.39 6.32 -2.48
CA THR A 53 4.83 6.60 -2.42
C THR A 53 5.11 8.08 -2.67
N SER A 54 6.33 8.53 -2.37
CA SER A 54 6.78 9.91 -2.63
C SER A 54 6.54 10.35 -4.07
N ASP A 55 6.82 9.48 -5.05
CA ASP A 55 6.60 9.77 -6.48
C ASP A 55 5.11 9.93 -6.81
N MET A 56 4.24 9.10 -6.25
CA MET A 56 2.78 9.21 -6.45
C MET A 56 2.26 10.51 -5.89
N ILE A 57 2.61 10.86 -4.66
CA ILE A 57 2.18 12.09 -3.98
C ILE A 57 2.63 13.32 -4.76
N LYS A 58 3.88 13.36 -5.19
CA LYS A 58 4.44 14.43 -6.04
C LYS A 58 3.60 14.62 -7.30
N ASN A 59 3.26 13.54 -8.00
CA ASN A 59 2.54 13.60 -9.26
C ASN A 59 1.05 13.92 -9.07
N ILE A 60 0.40 13.47 -8.00
CA ILE A 60 -0.97 13.89 -7.64
C ILE A 60 -1.00 15.40 -7.39
N ASN A 61 -0.10 15.93 -6.58
CA ASN A 61 -0.03 17.37 -6.29
C ASN A 61 0.25 18.18 -7.57
N PHE A 62 1.11 17.69 -8.46
CA PHE A 62 1.33 18.32 -9.77
C PHE A 62 0.04 18.40 -10.58
N LEU A 63 -0.74 17.30 -10.67
CA LEU A 63 -2.00 17.28 -11.40
C LEU A 63 -3.08 18.16 -10.77
N ILE A 64 -3.15 18.22 -9.43
CA ILE A 64 -4.05 19.14 -8.70
C ILE A 64 -3.72 20.59 -9.06
N ASN A 65 -2.45 20.97 -9.01
CA ASN A 65 -2.00 22.32 -9.35
C ASN A 65 -2.25 22.70 -10.83
N LYS A 66 -2.41 21.71 -11.70
CA LYS A 66 -2.80 21.89 -13.12
C LYS A 66 -4.30 21.84 -13.36
N ASN A 67 -5.13 21.65 -12.33
CA ASN A 67 -6.57 21.39 -12.43
C ASN A 67 -6.89 20.14 -13.28
N GLU A 68 -6.02 19.15 -13.25
CA GLU A 68 -6.13 17.90 -13.99
C GLU A 68 -6.44 16.67 -13.10
N PHE A 69 -6.77 16.91 -11.82
CA PHE A 69 -7.15 15.87 -10.83
C PHE A 69 -8.55 16.18 -10.25
N PRO A 70 -9.63 15.94 -11.01
CA PRO A 70 -11.00 16.38 -10.66
C PRO A 70 -11.76 15.38 -9.76
N ILE A 71 -11.08 14.55 -8.99
CA ILE A 71 -11.66 13.62 -8.01
C ILE A 71 -11.03 13.85 -6.65
N ARG A 72 -11.70 13.42 -5.58
CA ARG A 72 -11.12 13.43 -4.24
C ARG A 72 -10.36 12.14 -3.99
N CYS A 73 -9.17 12.24 -3.40
CA CYS A 73 -8.34 11.10 -3.05
C CYS A 73 -7.98 11.14 -1.56
N TYR A 74 -8.24 10.05 -0.85
CA TYR A 74 -7.68 9.78 0.45
C TYR A 74 -6.48 8.85 0.28
N GLY A 75 -5.27 9.39 0.43
CA GLY A 75 -4.03 8.64 0.28
C GLY A 75 -3.57 8.04 1.60
N MET A 76 -3.07 6.80 1.56
CA MET A 76 -2.45 6.12 2.68
C MET A 76 -0.97 5.92 2.37
N LEU A 77 -0.07 6.42 3.22
CA LEU A 77 1.37 6.32 3.04
C LEU A 77 1.81 4.86 3.03
N ALA A 78 2.67 4.49 2.12
CA ALA A 78 3.23 3.14 2.05
C ALA A 78 4.19 2.89 3.21
N SER A 79 3.97 1.85 4.03
CA SER A 79 4.73 1.60 5.26
C SER A 79 6.23 1.36 5.06
N HIS A 80 6.66 0.95 3.85
CA HIS A 80 8.07 0.73 3.54
C HIS A 80 8.86 2.02 3.21
N ASP A 81 8.17 3.15 2.98
CA ASP A 81 8.81 4.46 2.71
C ASP A 81 9.01 5.21 4.03
N HIS A 82 10.00 4.76 4.80
CA HIS A 82 10.26 5.27 6.16
C HIS A 82 10.56 6.77 6.18
N GLN A 83 11.26 7.29 5.17
CA GLN A 83 11.56 8.72 5.09
C GLN A 83 10.29 9.53 4.86
N LEU A 84 9.44 9.11 3.93
CA LEU A 84 8.15 9.73 3.66
C LEU A 84 7.26 9.76 4.90
N ILE A 85 7.19 8.63 5.64
CA ILE A 85 6.42 8.54 6.89
C ILE A 85 6.95 9.51 7.93
N SER A 86 8.27 9.56 8.14
CA SER A 86 8.90 10.49 9.08
C SER A 86 8.57 11.93 8.74
N ASP A 87 8.70 12.33 7.48
CA ASP A 87 8.40 13.68 7.02
C ASP A 87 6.93 14.08 7.30
N TYR A 88 5.99 13.14 7.12
CA TYR A 88 4.58 13.36 7.43
C TYR A 88 4.27 13.34 8.92
N PHE A 89 4.96 12.53 9.72
CA PHE A 89 4.78 12.53 11.17
C PHE A 89 5.26 13.85 11.77
N ASP A 90 6.32 14.45 11.23
CA ASP A 90 6.86 15.73 11.69
C ASP A 90 6.00 16.92 11.19
N SER A 91 5.52 16.88 9.95
CA SER A 91 4.74 17.97 9.35
C SER A 91 3.24 17.91 9.67
N GLY A 92 2.73 16.74 10.09
CA GLY A 92 1.32 16.48 10.33
C GLY A 92 0.53 16.07 9.10
N HIS A 93 -0.80 16.00 9.24
CA HIS A 93 -1.70 15.60 8.17
C HIS A 93 -1.67 16.59 7.01
N TYR A 94 -1.72 16.06 5.79
CA TYR A 94 -1.99 16.88 4.61
C TYR A 94 -3.50 16.85 4.30
N ASN A 95 -4.10 18.03 4.11
CA ASN A 95 -5.51 18.14 3.78
C ASN A 95 -5.75 19.29 2.80
N SER A 96 -6.37 18.99 1.68
CA SER A 96 -6.82 19.95 0.67
C SER A 96 -8.20 19.55 0.15
N THR A 97 -8.78 20.35 -0.74
CA THR A 97 -10.10 20.07 -1.37
C THR A 97 -10.13 18.71 -2.09
N TYR A 98 -9.02 18.31 -2.69
CA TYR A 98 -8.97 17.11 -3.54
C TYR A 98 -8.09 16.00 -2.97
N TYR A 99 -7.26 16.28 -1.97
CA TYR A 99 -6.29 15.29 -1.49
C TYR A 99 -6.09 15.37 0.01
N THR A 100 -6.22 14.23 0.67
CA THR A 100 -6.01 14.08 2.11
C THR A 100 -5.07 12.92 2.37
N ILE A 101 -4.06 13.14 3.22
CA ILE A 101 -3.14 12.11 3.73
C ILE A 101 -3.14 12.20 5.25
N ARG A 102 -3.64 11.14 5.91
CA ARG A 102 -3.69 11.03 7.37
C ARG A 102 -3.60 9.59 7.88
N SER A 103 -3.13 8.69 7.03
CA SER A 103 -2.99 7.27 7.37
C SER A 103 -1.76 6.65 6.75
N VAL A 104 -1.31 5.56 7.36
CA VAL A 104 -0.25 4.69 6.87
C VAL A 104 -0.86 3.33 6.54
N LYS A 105 -0.49 2.73 5.40
CA LYS A 105 -0.90 1.40 4.98
C LYS A 105 0.22 0.39 5.25
N ALA A 106 -0.11 -0.68 5.96
CA ALA A 106 0.77 -1.82 6.19
C ALA A 106 0.14 -3.13 5.71
N PHE A 107 0.96 -4.13 5.46
CA PHE A 107 0.55 -5.49 5.14
C PHE A 107 1.17 -6.45 6.14
N ILE A 108 0.33 -7.21 6.85
CA ILE A 108 0.77 -8.25 7.78
C ILE A 108 1.03 -9.55 7.05
N ASP A 109 0.20 -9.88 6.08
CA ASP A 109 0.24 -11.12 5.32
C ASP A 109 -0.15 -10.90 3.86
N GLY A 110 -0.14 -11.99 3.08
CA GLY A 110 -0.53 -11.98 1.68
C GLY A 110 -2.00 -12.34 1.45
N ALA A 111 -2.34 -12.56 0.18
CA ALA A 111 -3.70 -12.87 -0.23
C ALA A 111 -4.05 -14.37 -0.03
N LEU A 112 -5.32 -14.66 0.29
CA LEU A 112 -5.80 -16.03 0.49
C LEU A 112 -5.68 -16.87 -0.79
N GLY A 113 -6.05 -16.30 -1.95
CA GLY A 113 -6.06 -17.01 -3.22
C GLY A 113 -4.68 -17.43 -3.73
N SER A 114 -3.62 -16.73 -3.35
CA SER A 114 -2.21 -17.10 -3.63
C SER A 114 -1.58 -17.94 -2.52
N ARG A 115 -2.33 -18.30 -1.48
CA ARG A 115 -1.87 -18.99 -0.26
C ARG A 115 -0.80 -18.21 0.52
N GLY A 116 -0.81 -16.87 0.40
CA GLY A 116 0.06 -15.97 1.15
C GLY A 116 -0.54 -15.49 2.48
N ALA A 117 -1.86 -15.61 2.67
CA ALA A 117 -2.51 -15.24 3.94
C ALA A 117 -2.03 -16.14 5.08
N ALA A 118 -1.61 -15.55 6.20
CA ALA A 118 -1.01 -16.27 7.32
C ALA A 118 -2.07 -16.98 8.18
N LEU A 119 -2.05 -18.28 8.19
CA LEU A 119 -2.97 -19.15 8.93
C LEU A 119 -2.26 -19.86 10.10
N PHE A 120 -3.02 -20.18 11.13
CA PHE A 120 -2.53 -21.06 12.21
C PHE A 120 -2.39 -22.52 11.74
N GLU A 121 -3.33 -22.96 10.90
CA GLU A 121 -3.35 -24.31 10.33
C GLU A 121 -2.99 -24.26 8.83
N PRO A 122 -2.40 -25.34 8.28
CA PRO A 122 -2.09 -25.40 6.85
C PRO A 122 -3.32 -25.25 5.95
N TYR A 123 -3.13 -24.72 4.75
CA TYR A 123 -4.17 -24.69 3.73
C TYR A 123 -4.70 -26.10 3.42
N ASN A 124 -6.01 -26.23 3.20
CA ASN A 124 -6.64 -27.53 2.91
C ASN A 124 -6.10 -28.19 1.66
N ASP A 125 -5.72 -27.39 0.67
CA ASP A 125 -5.20 -27.80 -0.64
C ASP A 125 -3.66 -27.70 -0.74
N ASP A 126 -2.97 -27.31 0.37
CA ASP A 126 -1.51 -27.24 0.48
C ASP A 126 -1.07 -27.46 1.92
N LYS A 127 -0.94 -28.74 2.30
CA LYS A 127 -0.73 -29.20 3.69
C LYS A 127 0.62 -28.81 4.32
N HIS A 128 1.52 -28.20 3.55
CA HIS A 128 2.83 -27.74 4.02
C HIS A 128 2.94 -26.22 4.07
N ASN A 129 1.87 -25.50 3.77
CA ASN A 129 1.85 -24.06 3.65
C ASN A 129 0.84 -23.44 4.62
N CYS A 130 1.30 -22.56 5.48
CA CYS A 130 0.49 -21.74 6.39
C CYS A 130 0.48 -20.25 6.01
N GLY A 131 0.91 -19.89 4.79
CA GLY A 131 1.10 -18.51 4.40
C GLY A 131 2.35 -17.86 5.00
N LEU A 132 2.42 -16.54 4.93
CA LEU A 132 3.60 -15.79 5.32
C LEU A 132 3.22 -14.51 6.09
N ILE A 133 3.88 -14.28 7.22
CA ILE A 133 3.90 -12.98 7.90
C ILE A 133 4.97 -12.12 7.21
N LEU A 134 4.58 -10.92 6.76
CA LEU A 134 5.43 -10.01 5.96
C LEU A 134 6.19 -8.98 6.80
N ILE A 135 5.77 -8.73 8.03
CA ILE A 135 6.37 -7.78 8.97
C ILE A 135 6.44 -8.45 10.35
N SER A 136 7.52 -8.27 11.09
CA SER A 136 7.62 -8.81 12.44
C SER A 136 6.65 -8.12 13.41
N HIS A 137 6.33 -8.80 14.52
CA HIS A 137 5.47 -8.24 15.56
C HIS A 137 6.07 -6.96 16.17
N GLU A 138 7.40 -6.94 16.35
CA GLU A 138 8.14 -5.80 16.89
C GLU A 138 8.05 -4.59 15.96
N GLU A 139 8.34 -4.78 14.67
CA GLU A 139 8.25 -3.71 13.66
C GLU A 139 6.82 -3.19 13.49
N PHE A 140 5.83 -4.08 13.53
CA PHE A 140 4.42 -3.68 13.48
C PHE A 140 4.01 -2.84 14.68
N ASN A 141 4.38 -3.27 15.90
CA ASN A 141 4.10 -2.54 17.12
C ASN A 141 4.78 -1.16 17.15
N GLU A 142 6.03 -1.09 16.68
CA GLU A 142 6.73 0.19 16.55
C GLU A 142 5.99 1.13 15.59
N LEU A 143 5.62 0.65 14.41
CA LEU A 143 4.85 1.43 13.43
C LEU A 143 3.51 1.90 14.03
N ALA A 144 2.78 1.01 14.70
CA ALA A 144 1.49 1.33 15.32
C ALA A 144 1.63 2.42 16.40
N ASN A 145 2.64 2.30 17.25
CA ASN A 145 2.93 3.30 18.28
C ASN A 145 3.34 4.65 17.68
N ASN A 146 4.13 4.66 16.63
CA ASN A 146 4.55 5.87 15.94
C ASN A 146 3.36 6.55 15.23
N CYS A 147 2.50 5.79 14.53
CA CYS A 147 1.24 6.30 13.97
C CYS A 147 0.36 6.93 15.06
N LYS A 148 0.18 6.24 16.19
CA LYS A 148 -0.61 6.74 17.33
C LYS A 148 -0.05 8.05 17.89
N LYS A 149 1.27 8.14 18.10
CA LYS A 149 1.93 9.35 18.61
C LYS A 149 1.78 10.53 17.64
N ALA A 150 1.90 10.29 16.35
CA ALA A 150 1.77 11.31 15.30
C ALA A 150 0.31 11.63 14.96
N GLY A 151 -0.67 10.90 15.50
CA GLY A 151 -2.10 11.08 15.21
C GLY A 151 -2.56 10.49 13.87
N PHE A 152 -1.74 9.64 13.23
CA PHE A 152 -2.08 8.97 11.98
C PHE A 152 -2.82 7.67 12.21
N GLN A 153 -3.79 7.37 11.35
CA GLN A 153 -4.47 6.09 11.33
C GLN A 153 -3.54 5.02 10.71
N LEU A 154 -3.39 3.87 11.38
CA LEU A 154 -2.77 2.70 10.76
C LEU A 154 -3.86 1.86 10.08
N CYS A 155 -3.73 1.65 8.77
CA CYS A 155 -4.62 0.85 7.93
C CYS A 155 -3.91 -0.45 7.57
N THR A 156 -4.30 -1.54 8.21
CA THR A 156 -3.58 -2.82 8.12
C THR A 156 -4.32 -3.82 7.26
N HIS A 157 -3.61 -4.43 6.29
CA HIS A 157 -4.08 -5.62 5.59
C HIS A 157 -3.73 -6.84 6.43
N ALA A 158 -4.74 -7.63 6.79
CA ALA A 158 -4.62 -8.90 7.48
C ALA A 158 -5.78 -9.82 7.06
N ILE A 159 -5.50 -10.90 6.36
CA ILE A 159 -6.50 -11.82 5.81
C ILE A 159 -6.54 -13.12 6.61
N GLY A 160 -5.39 -13.72 6.89
CA GLY A 160 -5.29 -14.94 7.65
C GLY A 160 -5.69 -14.75 9.12
N ASP A 161 -6.16 -15.81 9.77
CA ASP A 161 -6.50 -15.79 11.20
C ASP A 161 -5.29 -15.52 12.08
N LYS A 162 -4.11 -16.06 11.72
CA LYS A 162 -2.83 -15.76 12.37
C LYS A 162 -2.42 -14.31 12.16
N GLY A 163 -2.57 -13.79 10.92
CA GLY A 163 -2.32 -12.39 10.59
C GLY A 163 -3.23 -11.44 11.39
N ASN A 164 -4.52 -11.75 11.47
CA ASN A 164 -5.49 -10.99 12.26
C ASN A 164 -5.17 -11.01 13.77
N SER A 165 -4.80 -12.18 14.30
CA SER A 165 -4.41 -12.31 15.72
C SER A 165 -3.18 -11.47 16.08
N MET A 166 -2.32 -11.17 15.11
CA MET A 166 -1.14 -10.32 15.32
C MET A 166 -1.49 -8.83 15.40
N VAL A 167 -2.60 -8.42 14.77
CA VAL A 167 -3.01 -7.00 14.68
C VAL A 167 -3.84 -6.56 15.89
N ILE A 168 -4.54 -7.50 16.53
CA ILE A 168 -5.44 -7.25 17.67
C ILE A 168 -4.67 -7.21 18.98
#